data_f86e7529b0cfceae61e3ca351b577328
#
_entry.id   f86e7529b0cfceae61e3ca351b577328
#
_cell.length_a   1.000
_cell.length_b   1.000
_cell.length_c   1.000
_cell.angle_alpha   90.00
_cell.angle_beta   90.00
_cell.angle_gamma   90.00
#
_symmetry.space_group_name_H-M   'P 1'
#
loop_
_entity.id
_entity.type
_entity.pdbx_description
1 polymer ?
#
loop_
_entity_poly.entity_id
_entity_poly.type
_entity_poly.pdbx_seq_one_letter_code
_entity_poly.pdbx_strand_id
1 'polypeptide(L)'
;GVVPGAPNYFDFVAPGIMAMTVMMSVMTGLPAAISQEKEIGTMDGMMVAPINRLSIILGKTLGQTARGLFQGFIILALAVGLFGVTIEGSIPLVFGLLLLGVFSFVGLGIVITSFAKDQQTATMLMTTLMFPMMFLSGVFFPIQQMPWYMQDISKVLPLTYASSSLRKVMVLGAGIPDITTELTILIAFGVVMTAIAVPVFRRMMTR
;
A
#
# COMPACT_ATOMS: atom_id res chain seq x y z
N GLY A 1 -6.96 -10.36 -34.34
CA GLY A 1 -6.51 -9.03 -34.72
C GLY A 1 -6.80 -8.07 -33.60
N VAL A 2 -5.74 -7.52 -33.01
CA VAL A 2 -5.87 -6.49 -31.96
C VAL A 2 -6.32 -5.23 -32.68
N VAL A 3 -7.48 -4.69 -32.31
CA VAL A 3 -7.95 -3.41 -32.83
C VAL A 3 -7.05 -2.33 -32.21
N PRO A 4 -6.33 -1.51 -33.00
CA PRO A 4 -5.53 -0.41 -32.48
C PRO A 4 -6.44 0.55 -31.72
N GLY A 5 -6.17 0.79 -30.42
CA GLY A 5 -6.94 1.70 -29.57
C GLY A 5 -7.97 1.04 -28.65
N ALA A 6 -8.16 -0.28 -28.67
CA ALA A 6 -8.93 -0.95 -27.62
C ALA A 6 -8.09 -1.09 -26.35
N PRO A 7 -8.60 -0.70 -25.16
CA PRO A 7 -7.86 -0.88 -23.92
C PRO A 7 -7.56 -2.36 -23.70
N ASN A 8 -6.27 -2.68 -23.63
CA ASN A 8 -5.83 -4.04 -23.34
C ASN A 8 -6.17 -4.38 -21.90
N TYR A 9 -6.43 -5.66 -21.63
CA TYR A 9 -6.62 -6.12 -20.24
C TYR A 9 -5.46 -5.70 -19.33
N PHE A 10 -4.26 -5.62 -19.86
CA PHE A 10 -3.07 -5.15 -19.14
C PHE A 10 -3.14 -3.68 -18.73
N ASP A 11 -3.76 -2.81 -19.54
CA ASP A 11 -3.96 -1.39 -19.18
C ASP A 11 -4.87 -1.28 -17.94
N PHE A 12 -5.84 -2.19 -17.80
CA PHE A 12 -6.70 -2.25 -16.64
C PHE A 12 -6.00 -2.79 -15.40
N VAL A 13 -5.21 -3.87 -15.55
CA VAL A 13 -4.65 -4.63 -14.42
C VAL A 13 -3.32 -4.06 -13.91
N ALA A 14 -2.47 -3.50 -14.78
CA ALA A 14 -1.15 -3.02 -14.40
C ALA A 14 -1.15 -1.97 -13.27
N PRO A 15 -1.99 -0.93 -13.29
CA PRO A 15 -2.07 0.03 -12.19
C PRO A 15 -2.50 -0.62 -10.87
N GLY A 16 -3.41 -1.57 -10.93
CA GLY A 16 -3.86 -2.35 -9.77
C GLY A 16 -2.75 -3.22 -9.19
N ILE A 17 -1.97 -3.90 -10.03
CA ILE A 17 -0.82 -4.70 -9.60
C ILE A 17 0.25 -3.80 -8.97
N MET A 18 0.49 -2.61 -9.51
CA MET A 18 1.42 -1.65 -8.90
C MET A 18 0.99 -1.29 -7.48
N ALA A 19 -0.27 -0.88 -7.29
CA ALA A 19 -0.81 -0.57 -5.98
C ALA A 19 -0.72 -1.76 -5.01
N MET A 20 -1.09 -2.94 -5.49
CA MET A 20 -1.03 -4.19 -4.72
C MET A 20 0.40 -4.54 -4.30
N THR A 21 1.37 -4.45 -5.19
CA THR A 21 2.77 -4.78 -4.91
C THR A 21 3.37 -3.84 -3.86
N VAL A 22 3.07 -2.55 -3.96
CA VAL A 22 3.47 -1.56 -2.96
C VAL A 22 2.84 -1.88 -1.61
N MET A 23 1.54 -2.20 -1.57
CA MET A 23 0.87 -2.64 -0.36
C MET A 23 1.54 -3.88 0.24
N MET A 24 1.79 -4.91 -0.57
CA MET A 24 2.44 -6.15 -0.13
C MET A 24 3.83 -5.87 0.45
N SER A 25 4.62 -5.03 -0.20
CA SER A 25 5.95 -4.65 0.28
C SER A 25 5.91 -4.02 1.67
N VAL A 26 4.98 -3.09 1.89
CA VAL A 26 4.81 -2.41 3.17
C VAL A 26 4.27 -3.35 4.23
N MET A 27 3.21 -4.09 3.92
CA MET A 27 2.52 -4.95 4.89
C MET A 27 3.34 -6.17 5.31
N THR A 28 4.24 -6.67 4.47
CA THR A 28 5.12 -7.78 4.84
C THR A 28 6.45 -7.30 5.42
N GLY A 29 7.02 -6.23 4.89
CA GLY A 29 8.33 -5.73 5.29
C GLY A 29 8.32 -5.03 6.64
N LEU A 30 7.27 -4.30 6.97
CA LEU A 30 7.19 -3.56 8.23
C LEU A 30 7.09 -4.48 9.46
N PRO A 31 6.17 -5.48 9.48
CA PRO A 31 6.11 -6.45 10.56
C PRO A 31 7.41 -7.25 10.73
N ALA A 32 7.99 -7.70 9.63
CA ALA A 32 9.26 -8.43 9.64
C ALA A 32 10.36 -7.57 10.29
N ALA A 33 10.48 -6.31 9.91
CA ALA A 33 11.48 -5.41 10.47
C ALA A 33 11.26 -5.10 11.96
N ILE A 34 10.02 -4.99 12.41
CA ILE A 34 9.70 -4.72 13.83
C ILE A 34 9.88 -5.97 14.68
N SER A 35 9.35 -7.10 14.25
CA SER A 35 9.40 -8.36 15.02
C SER A 35 10.80 -8.94 15.09
N GLN A 36 11.58 -8.84 14.03
CA GLN A 36 12.96 -9.30 14.00
C GLN A 36 13.84 -8.58 15.05
N GLU A 37 13.67 -7.28 15.20
CA GLU A 37 14.42 -6.52 16.22
C GLU A 37 13.99 -6.90 17.64
N LYS A 38 12.72 -7.24 17.84
CA LYS A 38 12.21 -7.74 19.11
C LYS A 38 12.78 -9.12 19.46
N GLU A 39 12.85 -10.02 18.48
CA GLU A 39 13.39 -11.38 18.65
C GLU A 39 14.92 -11.40 18.88
N ILE A 40 15.66 -10.51 18.21
CA ILE A 40 17.14 -10.41 18.34
C ILE A 40 17.55 -9.65 19.62
N GLY A 41 16.59 -8.99 20.32
CA GLY A 41 16.88 -8.19 21.51
C GLY A 41 17.53 -6.83 21.24
N THR A 42 17.69 -6.45 19.95
CA THR A 42 18.22 -5.12 19.58
C THR A 42 17.25 -4.00 19.96
N MET A 43 15.99 -4.33 20.16
CA MET A 43 14.97 -3.39 20.63
C MET A 43 15.26 -2.90 22.05
N ASP A 44 15.78 -3.77 22.93
CA ASP A 44 16.19 -3.41 24.29
C ASP A 44 17.42 -2.48 24.27
N GLY A 45 18.38 -2.72 23.38
CA GLY A 45 19.51 -1.83 23.15
C GLY A 45 19.10 -0.44 22.63
N MET A 46 18.10 -0.37 21.76
CA MET A 46 17.54 0.89 21.27
C MET A 46 16.73 1.64 22.33
N MET A 47 16.13 0.95 23.29
CA MET A 47 15.42 1.59 24.41
C MET A 47 16.35 2.22 25.45
N VAL A 48 17.58 1.73 25.57
CA VAL A 48 18.61 2.29 26.48
C VAL A 48 19.34 3.47 25.81
N ALA A 49 19.38 3.51 24.49
CA ALA A 49 19.95 4.64 23.76
C ALA A 49 19.00 5.86 23.80
N PRO A 50 19.53 7.09 23.86
CA PRO A 50 18.71 8.31 23.86
C PRO A 50 18.16 8.61 22.47
N ILE A 51 17.51 7.62 21.82
CA ILE A 51 16.94 7.71 20.48
C ILE A 51 15.44 7.95 20.61
N ASN A 52 14.95 8.92 19.86
CA ASN A 52 13.51 9.18 19.81
C ASN A 52 12.79 8.01 19.13
N ARG A 53 11.81 7.43 19.80
CA ARG A 53 10.99 6.30 19.29
C ARG A 53 10.34 6.58 17.93
N LEU A 54 10.00 7.86 17.67
CA LEU A 54 9.48 8.28 16.37
C LEU A 54 10.52 8.14 15.25
N SER A 55 11.81 8.33 15.55
CA SER A 55 12.88 8.18 14.55
C SER A 55 13.01 6.74 14.06
N ILE A 56 12.74 5.75 14.91
CA ILE A 56 12.75 4.33 14.54
C ILE A 56 11.61 4.04 13.56
N ILE A 57 10.40 4.49 13.88
CA ILE A 57 9.23 4.31 13.01
C ILE A 57 9.46 5.00 11.66
N LEU A 58 9.93 6.24 11.69
CA LEU A 58 10.20 7.02 10.47
C LEU A 58 11.28 6.36 9.62
N GLY A 59 12.37 5.89 10.21
CA GLY A 59 13.45 5.20 9.50
C GLY A 59 12.95 3.92 8.80
N LYS A 60 12.16 3.10 9.50
CA LYS A 60 11.57 1.89 8.94
C LYS A 60 10.55 2.21 7.84
N THR A 61 9.72 3.22 8.07
CA THR A 61 8.75 3.70 7.08
C THR A 61 9.46 4.18 5.82
N LEU A 62 10.53 4.98 5.95
CA LEU A 62 11.33 5.44 4.82
C LEU A 62 11.98 4.29 4.05
N GLY A 63 12.54 3.30 4.76
CA GLY A 63 13.10 2.10 4.13
C GLY A 63 12.06 1.31 3.33
N GLN A 64 10.87 1.10 3.89
CA GLN A 64 9.78 0.41 3.20
C GLN A 64 9.21 1.25 2.04
N THR A 65 9.16 2.57 2.21
CA THR A 65 8.76 3.49 1.14
C THR A 65 9.71 3.41 -0.05
N ALA A 66 11.03 3.50 0.19
CA ALA A 66 12.04 3.38 -0.85
C ALA A 66 11.93 2.04 -1.59
N ARG A 67 11.78 0.93 -0.84
CA ARG A 67 11.57 -0.40 -1.41
C ARG A 67 10.29 -0.48 -2.24
N GLY A 68 9.18 0.02 -1.73
CA GLY A 68 7.90 0.01 -2.43
C GLY A 68 7.94 0.84 -3.72
N LEU A 69 8.56 2.03 -3.69
CA LEU A 69 8.74 2.85 -4.88
C LEU A 69 9.64 2.18 -5.93
N PHE A 70 10.71 1.53 -5.50
CA PHE A 70 11.60 0.80 -6.40
C PHE A 70 10.87 -0.37 -7.08
N GLN A 71 10.06 -1.12 -6.33
CA GLN A 71 9.21 -2.16 -6.89
C GLN A 71 8.16 -1.60 -7.84
N GLY A 72 7.50 -0.49 -7.49
CA GLY A 72 6.57 0.20 -8.36
C GLY A 72 7.22 0.66 -9.66
N PHE A 73 8.45 1.18 -9.59
CA PHE A 73 9.24 1.55 -10.78
C PHE A 73 9.53 0.35 -11.68
N ILE A 74 9.95 -0.79 -11.11
CA ILE A 74 10.21 -2.00 -11.90
C ILE A 74 8.94 -2.46 -12.60
N ILE A 75 7.80 -2.51 -11.90
CA ILE A 75 6.52 -2.93 -12.50
C ILE A 75 6.12 -1.96 -13.61
N LEU A 76 6.27 -0.67 -13.40
CA LEU A 76 5.98 0.34 -14.41
C LEU A 76 6.84 0.14 -15.65
N ALA A 77 8.15 -0.07 -15.48
CA ALA A 77 9.08 -0.30 -16.57
C ALA A 77 8.73 -1.59 -17.34
N LEU A 78 8.35 -2.66 -16.64
CA LEU A 78 7.91 -3.91 -17.28
C LEU A 78 6.56 -3.74 -17.99
N ALA A 79 5.61 -3.03 -17.37
CA ALA A 79 4.29 -2.77 -17.97
C ALA A 79 4.43 -2.01 -19.30
N VAL A 80 5.24 -0.97 -19.33
CA VAL A 80 5.50 -0.18 -20.54
C VAL A 80 6.36 -0.96 -21.53
N GLY A 81 7.46 -1.55 -21.06
CA GLY A 81 8.47 -2.16 -21.95
C GLY A 81 8.06 -3.50 -22.55
N LEU A 82 7.37 -4.36 -21.80
CA LEU A 82 6.98 -5.69 -22.23
C LEU A 82 5.53 -5.80 -22.67
N PHE A 83 4.63 -5.08 -21.98
CA PHE A 83 3.19 -5.18 -22.23
C PHE A 83 2.64 -4.02 -23.06
N GLY A 84 3.47 -3.03 -23.39
CA GLY A 84 3.08 -1.89 -24.21
C GLY A 84 2.00 -1.02 -23.58
N VAL A 85 1.90 -0.99 -22.24
CA VAL A 85 0.96 -0.15 -21.53
C VAL A 85 1.30 1.32 -21.80
N THR A 86 0.36 2.06 -22.33
CA THR A 86 0.51 3.50 -22.58
C THR A 86 0.20 4.27 -21.30
N ILE A 87 1.07 5.23 -20.96
CA ILE A 87 0.84 6.11 -19.82
C ILE A 87 0.40 7.45 -20.40
N GLU A 88 -0.89 7.73 -20.29
CA GLU A 88 -1.48 9.00 -20.74
C GLU A 88 -1.27 10.13 -19.74
N GLY A 89 -1.02 9.77 -18.48
CA GLY A 89 -0.90 10.73 -17.38
C GLY A 89 0.52 11.07 -16.97
N SER A 90 0.63 11.87 -15.93
CA SER A 90 1.89 12.36 -15.38
C SER A 90 2.59 11.29 -14.53
N ILE A 91 3.81 10.90 -14.91
CA ILE A 91 4.65 9.96 -14.15
C ILE A 91 4.92 10.44 -12.70
N PRO A 92 5.25 11.72 -12.44
CA PRO A 92 5.38 12.22 -11.08
C PRO A 92 4.12 12.03 -10.23
N LEU A 93 2.94 12.15 -10.83
CA LEU A 93 1.66 11.92 -10.13
C LEU A 93 1.47 10.44 -9.78
N VAL A 94 1.87 9.53 -10.66
CA VAL A 94 1.88 8.08 -10.37
C VAL A 94 2.74 7.77 -9.15
N PHE A 95 3.96 8.30 -9.09
CA PHE A 95 4.84 8.12 -7.92
C PHE A 95 4.30 8.79 -6.65
N GLY A 96 3.68 9.96 -6.78
CA GLY A 96 2.99 10.63 -5.67
C GLY A 96 1.85 9.78 -5.09
N LEU A 97 1.07 9.13 -5.96
CA LEU A 97 0.00 8.21 -5.55
C LEU A 97 0.55 6.93 -4.88
N LEU A 98 1.68 6.40 -5.38
CA LEU A 98 2.36 5.27 -4.73
C LEU A 98 2.86 5.66 -3.34
N LEU A 99 3.44 6.84 -3.17
CA LEU A 99 3.84 7.37 -1.86
C LEU A 99 2.66 7.50 -0.90
N LEU A 100 1.54 8.03 -1.39
CA LEU A 100 0.32 8.17 -0.60
C LEU A 100 -0.26 6.79 -0.22
N GLY A 101 -0.20 5.82 -1.12
CA GLY A 101 -0.53 4.43 -0.85
C GLY A 101 0.34 3.84 0.26
N VAL A 102 1.68 4.01 0.18
CA VAL A 102 2.60 3.59 1.24
C VAL A 102 2.20 4.21 2.58
N PHE A 103 1.96 5.52 2.63
CA PHE A 103 1.55 6.20 3.85
C PHE A 103 0.27 5.60 4.46
N SER A 104 -0.72 5.29 3.64
CA SER A 104 -1.97 4.66 4.06
C SER A 104 -1.74 3.24 4.63
N PHE A 105 -0.89 2.44 3.99
CA PHE A 105 -0.66 1.05 4.39
C PHE A 105 0.32 0.90 5.56
N VAL A 106 1.26 1.83 5.74
CA VAL A 106 2.19 1.84 6.87
C VAL A 106 1.44 1.87 8.19
N GLY A 107 0.49 2.80 8.34
CA GLY A 107 -0.33 2.91 9.55
C GLY A 107 -1.08 1.62 9.85
N LEU A 108 -1.74 1.06 8.82
CA LEU A 108 -2.44 -0.23 8.93
C LEU A 108 -1.49 -1.36 9.33
N GLY A 109 -0.31 -1.44 8.70
CA GLY A 109 0.71 -2.44 9.01
C GLY A 109 1.16 -2.38 10.46
N ILE A 110 1.44 -1.20 11.00
CA ILE A 110 1.83 -1.02 12.41
C ILE A 110 0.70 -1.46 13.35
N VAL A 111 -0.53 -1.08 13.07
CA VAL A 111 -1.69 -1.45 13.89
C VAL A 111 -1.81 -2.97 13.96
N ILE A 112 -1.78 -3.68 12.83
CA ILE A 112 -1.92 -5.14 12.79
C ILE A 112 -0.74 -5.83 13.51
N THR A 113 0.51 -5.37 13.25
CA THR A 113 1.70 -5.92 13.90
C THR A 113 1.64 -5.80 15.42
N SER A 114 1.00 -4.76 15.92
CA SER A 114 0.89 -4.53 17.37
C SER A 114 0.01 -5.56 18.10
N PHE A 115 -0.85 -6.27 17.38
CA PHE A 115 -1.62 -7.39 17.92
C PHE A 115 -0.88 -8.73 17.84
N ALA A 116 0.21 -8.80 17.11
CA ALA A 116 1.00 -10.00 16.94
C ALA A 116 2.01 -10.19 18.07
N LYS A 117 2.16 -11.44 18.54
CA LYS A 117 3.14 -11.78 19.58
C LYS A 117 4.54 -12.01 19.01
N ASP A 118 4.61 -12.51 17.78
CA ASP A 118 5.81 -12.87 17.05
C ASP A 118 5.69 -12.56 15.56
N GLN A 119 6.80 -12.67 14.83
CA GLN A 119 6.86 -12.40 13.40
C GLN A 119 5.92 -13.31 12.59
N GLN A 120 5.82 -14.56 12.96
CA GLN A 120 4.99 -15.53 12.25
C GLN A 120 3.51 -15.16 12.36
N THR A 121 3.03 -14.82 13.55
CA THR A 121 1.66 -14.36 13.79
C THR A 121 1.38 -13.04 13.03
N ALA A 122 2.32 -12.10 13.04
CA ALA A 122 2.18 -10.87 12.28
C ALA A 122 2.03 -11.14 10.78
N THR A 123 2.87 -12.00 10.23
CA THR A 123 2.82 -12.38 8.81
C THR A 123 1.52 -13.09 8.46
N MET A 124 1.04 -13.99 9.32
CA MET A 124 -0.25 -14.68 9.12
C MET A 124 -1.42 -13.70 9.09
N LEU A 125 -1.49 -12.78 10.06
CA LEU A 125 -2.53 -11.76 10.11
C LEU A 125 -2.53 -10.89 8.86
N MET A 126 -1.33 -10.44 8.43
CA MET A 126 -1.16 -9.65 7.22
C MET A 126 -1.64 -10.40 5.98
N THR A 127 -1.17 -11.64 5.79
CA THR A 127 -1.53 -12.45 4.62
C THR A 127 -3.04 -12.72 4.59
N THR A 128 -3.64 -13.02 5.75
CA THR A 128 -5.09 -13.25 5.87
C THR A 128 -5.89 -12.01 5.48
N LEU A 129 -5.42 -10.81 5.84
CA LEU A 129 -6.09 -9.56 5.48
C LEU A 129 -5.85 -9.18 4.02
N MET A 130 -4.63 -9.41 3.52
CA MET A 130 -4.25 -9.05 2.15
C MET A 130 -5.06 -9.82 1.11
N PHE A 131 -5.34 -11.09 1.33
CA PHE A 131 -6.05 -11.94 0.37
C PHE A 131 -7.44 -11.37 -0.01
N PRO A 132 -8.35 -11.09 0.94
CA PRO A 132 -9.63 -10.45 0.63
C PRO A 132 -9.45 -9.06 -0.02
N MET A 133 -8.50 -8.25 0.50
CA MET A 133 -8.25 -6.92 -0.04
C MET A 133 -7.86 -6.98 -1.52
N MET A 134 -7.04 -7.93 -1.91
CA MET A 134 -6.57 -8.09 -3.29
C MET A 134 -7.74 -8.36 -4.26
N PHE A 135 -8.68 -9.22 -3.88
CA PHE A 135 -9.82 -9.56 -4.73
C PHE A 135 -10.93 -8.52 -4.70
N LEU A 136 -11.21 -7.93 -3.54
CA LEU A 136 -12.31 -7.00 -3.36
C LEU A 136 -12.00 -5.56 -3.79
N SER A 137 -10.72 -5.20 -3.96
CA SER A 137 -10.30 -3.83 -4.26
C SER A 137 -10.37 -3.44 -5.74
N GLY A 138 -10.84 -4.32 -6.62
CA GLY A 138 -10.96 -4.00 -8.05
C GLY A 138 -9.65 -4.05 -8.83
N VAL A 139 -8.61 -4.75 -8.30
CA VAL A 139 -7.32 -4.91 -8.97
C VAL A 139 -7.47 -5.79 -10.20
N PHE A 140 -8.07 -6.97 -10.05
CA PHE A 140 -8.22 -7.96 -11.11
C PHE A 140 -9.54 -7.86 -11.86
N PHE A 141 -10.61 -7.50 -11.17
CA PHE A 141 -11.96 -7.41 -11.73
C PHE A 141 -12.59 -6.06 -11.44
N PRO A 142 -13.31 -5.45 -12.37
CA PRO A 142 -14.04 -4.21 -12.11
C PRO A 142 -15.04 -4.38 -10.97
N ILE A 143 -15.03 -3.45 -10.00
CA ILE A 143 -15.92 -3.49 -8.83
C ILE A 143 -17.39 -3.54 -9.24
N GLN A 144 -17.74 -2.88 -10.34
CA GLN A 144 -19.10 -2.83 -10.86
C GLN A 144 -19.66 -4.21 -11.27
N GLN A 145 -18.80 -5.19 -11.52
CA GLN A 145 -19.17 -6.57 -11.85
C GLN A 145 -19.35 -7.46 -10.62
N MET A 146 -19.02 -6.93 -9.44
CA MET A 146 -19.15 -7.68 -8.18
C MET A 146 -20.57 -7.59 -7.62
N PRO A 147 -21.01 -8.57 -6.81
CA PRO A 147 -22.25 -8.48 -6.04
C PRO A 147 -22.25 -7.23 -5.15
N TRP A 148 -23.42 -6.67 -4.87
CA TRP A 148 -23.59 -5.43 -4.12
C TRP A 148 -22.85 -5.40 -2.75
N TYR A 149 -22.89 -6.51 -2.02
CA TYR A 149 -22.22 -6.63 -0.71
C TYR A 149 -20.69 -6.57 -0.83
N MET A 150 -20.09 -7.07 -1.90
CA MET A 150 -18.65 -6.95 -2.18
C MET A 150 -18.29 -5.52 -2.58
N GLN A 151 -19.17 -4.84 -3.33
CA GLN A 151 -18.97 -3.43 -3.67
C GLN A 151 -18.96 -2.55 -2.43
N ASP A 152 -19.80 -2.82 -1.43
CA ASP A 152 -19.82 -2.05 -0.18
C ASP A 152 -18.57 -2.29 0.65
N ILE A 153 -18.07 -3.52 0.73
CA ILE A 153 -16.79 -3.82 1.39
C ILE A 153 -15.63 -3.12 0.66
N SER A 154 -15.62 -3.11 -0.67
CA SER A 154 -14.57 -2.47 -1.45
C SER A 154 -14.41 -0.99 -1.16
N LYS A 155 -15.48 -0.28 -0.81
CA LYS A 155 -15.47 1.15 -0.47
C LYS A 155 -14.68 1.48 0.80
N VAL A 156 -14.47 0.50 1.67
CA VAL A 156 -13.71 0.68 2.93
C VAL A 156 -12.22 0.37 2.75
N LEU A 157 -11.85 -0.29 1.65
CA LEU A 157 -10.49 -0.76 1.42
C LEU A 157 -9.61 0.35 0.81
N PRO A 158 -8.48 0.70 1.42
CA PRO A 158 -7.57 1.71 0.86
C PRO A 158 -6.97 1.29 -0.48
N LEU A 159 -6.78 -0.01 -0.72
CA LEU A 159 -6.28 -0.52 -1.99
C LEU A 159 -7.23 -0.22 -3.15
N THR A 160 -8.53 -0.15 -2.92
CA THR A 160 -9.53 0.25 -3.91
C THR A 160 -9.24 1.64 -4.47
N TYR A 161 -8.97 2.59 -3.60
CA TYR A 161 -8.71 3.98 -3.99
C TYR A 161 -7.31 4.15 -4.58
N ALA A 162 -6.32 3.41 -4.07
CA ALA A 162 -4.98 3.41 -4.64
C ALA A 162 -4.97 2.85 -6.07
N SER A 163 -5.64 1.71 -6.31
CA SER A 163 -5.73 1.10 -7.65
C SER A 163 -6.58 1.94 -8.60
N SER A 164 -7.69 2.52 -8.12
CA SER A 164 -8.57 3.38 -8.93
C SER A 164 -7.87 4.67 -9.35
N SER A 165 -7.19 5.36 -8.43
CA SER A 165 -6.47 6.60 -8.74
C SER A 165 -5.32 6.37 -9.72
N LEU A 166 -4.52 5.32 -9.51
CA LEU A 166 -3.45 4.96 -10.43
C LEU A 166 -3.99 4.63 -11.82
N ARG A 167 -5.11 3.91 -11.91
CA ARG A 167 -5.76 3.59 -13.19
C ARG A 167 -6.26 4.84 -13.90
N LYS A 168 -6.93 5.74 -13.18
CA LYS A 168 -7.39 7.01 -13.75
C LYS A 168 -6.24 7.83 -14.30
N VAL A 169 -5.14 7.93 -13.56
CA VAL A 169 -3.96 8.69 -14.00
C VAL A 169 -3.26 8.01 -15.16
N MET A 170 -2.96 6.71 -15.05
CA MET A 170 -2.16 6.00 -16.06
C MET A 170 -2.92 5.80 -17.36
N VAL A 171 -4.20 5.40 -17.30
CA VAL A 171 -4.96 4.97 -18.48
C VAL A 171 -5.79 6.11 -19.06
N LEU A 172 -6.38 6.96 -18.21
CA LEU A 172 -7.27 8.03 -18.63
C LEU A 172 -6.59 9.42 -18.68
N GLY A 173 -5.30 9.49 -18.31
CA GLY A 173 -4.59 10.77 -18.27
C GLY A 173 -5.16 11.76 -17.25
N ALA A 174 -5.89 11.27 -16.23
CA ALA A 174 -6.56 12.10 -15.25
C ALA A 174 -5.57 12.95 -14.45
N GLY A 175 -5.94 14.20 -14.21
CA GLY A 175 -5.21 15.13 -13.36
C GLY A 175 -5.63 15.04 -11.89
N ILE A 176 -4.98 15.87 -11.05
CA ILE A 176 -5.33 15.96 -9.61
C ILE A 176 -6.81 16.27 -9.39
N PRO A 177 -7.46 17.18 -10.15
CA PRO A 177 -8.87 17.48 -9.95
C PRO A 177 -9.81 16.27 -10.12
N ASP A 178 -9.43 15.32 -10.97
CA ASP A 178 -10.27 14.16 -11.33
C ASP A 178 -10.18 13.01 -10.32
N ILE A 179 -9.18 13.05 -9.45
CA ILE A 179 -8.88 12.02 -8.44
C ILE A 179 -8.99 12.55 -7.01
N THR A 180 -9.60 13.70 -6.82
CA THR A 180 -9.72 14.35 -5.49
C THR A 180 -10.39 13.47 -4.46
N THR A 181 -11.38 12.69 -4.85
CA THR A 181 -12.08 11.75 -3.96
C THR A 181 -11.13 10.67 -3.46
N GLU A 182 -10.40 10.02 -4.37
CA GLU A 182 -9.42 8.98 -4.02
C GLU A 182 -8.29 9.54 -3.16
N LEU A 183 -7.77 10.73 -3.51
CA LEU A 183 -6.75 11.41 -2.72
C LEU A 183 -7.23 11.70 -1.30
N THR A 184 -8.43 12.27 -1.17
CA THR A 184 -9.00 12.63 0.14
C THR A 184 -9.19 11.39 1.01
N ILE A 185 -9.69 10.30 0.45
CA ILE A 185 -9.92 9.06 1.21
C ILE A 185 -8.60 8.41 1.60
N LEU A 186 -7.60 8.36 0.71
CA LEU A 186 -6.27 7.81 1.03
C LEU A 186 -5.56 8.63 2.11
N ILE A 187 -5.61 9.97 2.03
CA ILE A 187 -5.04 10.85 3.04
C ILE A 187 -5.75 10.64 4.38
N ALA A 188 -7.09 10.68 4.39
CA ALA A 188 -7.87 10.49 5.60
C ALA A 188 -7.60 9.12 6.25
N PHE A 189 -7.57 8.06 5.43
CA PHE A 189 -7.24 6.71 5.91
C PHE A 189 -5.82 6.65 6.49
N GLY A 190 -4.83 7.20 5.80
CA GLY A 190 -3.44 7.24 6.27
C GLY A 190 -3.29 8.02 7.58
N VAL A 191 -3.95 9.18 7.70
CA VAL A 191 -3.94 9.99 8.93
C VAL A 191 -4.60 9.24 10.10
N VAL A 192 -5.78 8.65 9.88
CA VAL A 192 -6.50 7.89 10.92
C VAL A 192 -5.67 6.68 11.36
N MET A 193 -5.14 5.90 10.42
CA MET A 193 -4.33 4.72 10.74
C MET A 193 -3.03 5.11 11.47
N THR A 194 -2.38 6.19 11.08
CA THR A 194 -1.18 6.69 11.76
C THR A 194 -1.51 7.19 13.17
N ALA A 195 -2.64 7.91 13.33
CA ALA A 195 -3.10 8.37 14.64
C ALA A 195 -3.39 7.20 15.59
N ILE A 196 -3.90 6.09 15.09
CA ILE A 196 -4.10 4.85 15.87
C ILE A 196 -2.75 4.12 16.10
N ALA A 197 -1.91 4.05 15.07
CA ALA A 197 -0.64 3.32 15.13
C ALA A 197 0.32 3.87 16.18
N VAL A 198 0.43 5.19 16.33
CA VAL A 198 1.38 5.83 17.27
C VAL A 198 1.14 5.42 18.73
N PRO A 199 -0.06 5.54 19.32
CA PRO A 199 -0.30 5.12 20.70
C PRO A 199 -0.19 3.61 20.89
N VAL A 200 -0.62 2.82 19.89
CA VAL A 200 -0.55 1.36 19.95
C VAL A 200 0.90 0.89 19.92
N PHE A 201 1.73 1.47 19.06
CA PHE A 201 3.17 1.18 19.03
C PHE A 201 3.88 1.58 20.34
N ARG A 202 3.51 2.72 20.93
CA ARG A 202 4.04 3.13 22.25
C ARG A 202 3.73 2.11 23.33
N ARG A 203 2.53 1.56 23.36
CA ARG A 203 2.14 0.52 24.33
C ARG A 203 2.89 -0.79 24.14
N MET A 204 3.20 -1.15 22.88
CA MET A 204 3.97 -2.34 22.56
C MET A 204 5.40 -2.27 23.09
N MET A 205 6.02 -1.08 23.07
CA MET A 205 7.38 -0.86 23.56
C MET A 205 7.49 -0.73 25.09
N THR A 206 6.38 -0.60 25.81
CA THR A 206 6.37 -0.49 27.28
C THR A 206 5.98 -1.81 27.98
N ARG A 207 5.71 -2.86 27.21
CA ARG A 207 5.48 -4.23 27.69
C ARG A 207 6.67 -5.14 27.39
#